data_de3189e94cc0b372b309ceea3855c795
#
_entry.id   de3189e94cc0b372b309ceea3855c795
#
_cell.length_a   1.000
_cell.length_b   1.000
_cell.length_c   1.000
_cell.angle_alpha   90.00
_cell.angle_beta   90.00
_cell.angle_gamma   90.00
#
_symmetry.space_group_name_H-M   'P 1'
#
loop_
_entity.id
_entity.type
_entity.pdbx_description
1 polymer ?
#
loop_
_entity_poly.entity_id
_entity_poly.type
_entity_poly.pdbx_seq_one_letter_code
_entity_poly.pdbx_strand_id
1 'polypeptide(L)'
;MRRRPAALSTPNLERAGIAALVLAAVVGFVVYPTYPNYDSYYSLLWGRELLHLDPLSFEAYRAPTEHPLAIGFGALLTPLGDVADRVMVGFSVLSFIVLVCGIYLLAKTAFTPLVGAAAAALLVTRFDFPFLAARGYIDISYLAVVIAAAVVEARAPRRRPVVVLVLLAAAGLMRPEAWVLAGLYWLWVFKPATWMQRARYAALAAIGPVVWAAVDLAVTGNPLYSLTATGELAEELGRNKGLSEVPQALYSFLIDLDKFPVFVGGALGLGLAVLLTPRRATMVLALFGAGVGTFAMVGLAGLSVIDRYLLVPSLCVMVFAGVFIAGWTMLRTGSVLQRLWAAGAVALVIFGVVFTVTRVNLNQLDNELRFRGDAHVALEQVLSAPAVVSALRCGPVYVPNHKLIPDVRWILNRPSSGVLARSSAQVPEPRRGVAILVHGRIALFKQALVTSSDKPIDNLPPAGFTRAATSQYYAAYVHC
;
A
#
# COMPACT_ATOMS: atom_id res chain seq x y z
N MET A 1 -40.75 -26.39 27.57
CA MET A 1 -40.34 -25.98 26.20
C MET A 1 -39.18 -24.98 26.29
N ARG A 2 -37.91 -25.41 26.15
CA ARG A 2 -36.76 -24.52 26.02
C ARG A 2 -36.75 -24.03 24.57
N ARG A 3 -36.97 -22.71 24.35
CA ARG A 3 -36.76 -22.08 23.05
C ARG A 3 -35.29 -22.25 22.70
N ARG A 4 -34.98 -23.00 21.64
CA ARG A 4 -33.65 -23.01 21.04
C ARG A 4 -33.36 -21.55 20.59
N PRO A 5 -32.22 -20.96 20.93
CA PRO A 5 -31.85 -19.64 20.37
C PRO A 5 -31.89 -19.75 18.86
N ALA A 6 -32.53 -18.79 18.21
CA ALA A 6 -32.62 -18.70 16.76
C ALA A 6 -31.20 -18.69 16.21
N ALA A 7 -30.81 -19.72 15.45
CA ALA A 7 -29.55 -19.75 14.78
C ALA A 7 -29.50 -18.55 13.83
N LEU A 8 -28.49 -17.66 13.98
CA LEU A 8 -28.33 -16.53 13.10
C LEU A 8 -28.19 -17.03 11.66
N SER A 9 -29.01 -16.50 10.76
CA SER A 9 -28.92 -16.84 9.34
C SER A 9 -27.59 -16.32 8.76
N THR A 10 -27.01 -17.01 7.77
CA THR A 10 -25.77 -16.60 7.10
C THR A 10 -25.75 -15.12 6.68
N PRO A 11 -26.84 -14.55 6.10
CA PRO A 11 -26.90 -13.11 5.77
C PRO A 11 -26.78 -12.19 6.99
N ASN A 12 -27.31 -12.58 8.16
CA ASN A 12 -27.21 -11.78 9.38
C ASN A 12 -25.78 -11.82 9.96
N LEU A 13 -25.10 -12.95 9.88
CA LEU A 13 -23.70 -13.06 10.27
C LEU A 13 -22.78 -12.23 9.37
N GLU A 14 -23.03 -12.22 8.07
CA GLU A 14 -22.30 -11.36 7.11
C GLU A 14 -22.50 -9.88 7.44
N ARG A 15 -23.72 -9.44 7.67
CA ARG A 15 -24.01 -8.05 8.06
C ARG A 15 -23.36 -7.66 9.38
N ALA A 16 -23.40 -8.54 10.36
CA ALA A 16 -22.75 -8.32 11.66
C ALA A 16 -21.23 -8.24 11.51
N GLY A 17 -20.61 -9.10 10.70
CA GLY A 17 -19.18 -9.05 10.40
C GLY A 17 -18.76 -7.75 9.70
N ILE A 18 -19.50 -7.29 8.71
CA ILE A 18 -19.26 -6.01 8.04
C ILE A 18 -19.41 -4.84 9.02
N ALA A 19 -20.48 -4.84 9.83
CA ALA A 19 -20.70 -3.79 10.84
C ALA A 19 -19.56 -3.74 11.87
N ALA A 20 -19.08 -4.89 12.34
CA ALA A 20 -17.95 -4.97 13.26
C ALA A 20 -16.65 -4.45 12.61
N LEU A 21 -16.39 -4.80 11.34
CA LEU A 21 -15.24 -4.29 10.58
C LEU A 21 -15.30 -2.77 10.42
N VAL A 22 -16.46 -2.22 10.02
CA VAL A 22 -16.66 -0.77 9.87
C VAL A 22 -16.46 -0.08 11.22
N LEU A 23 -17.06 -0.60 12.29
CA LEU A 23 -16.90 -0.03 13.64
C LEU A 23 -15.42 -0.04 14.06
N ALA A 24 -14.73 -1.16 13.90
CA ALA A 24 -13.30 -1.27 14.24
C ALA A 24 -12.45 -0.28 13.43
N ALA A 25 -12.73 -0.13 12.13
CA ALA A 25 -12.03 0.80 11.27
C ALA A 25 -12.28 2.27 11.66
N VAL A 26 -13.52 2.64 11.98
CA VAL A 26 -13.87 4.00 12.46
C VAL A 26 -13.21 4.28 13.82
N VAL A 27 -13.31 3.35 14.76
CA VAL A 27 -12.64 3.48 16.06
C VAL A 27 -11.13 3.62 15.87
N GLY A 28 -10.52 2.78 15.04
CA GLY A 28 -9.09 2.86 14.73
C GLY A 28 -8.70 4.19 14.13
N PHE A 29 -9.48 4.71 13.16
CA PHE A 29 -9.24 6.01 12.53
C PHE A 29 -9.30 7.19 13.53
N VAL A 30 -10.19 7.11 14.52
CA VAL A 30 -10.33 8.14 15.55
C VAL A 30 -9.27 8.02 16.64
N VAL A 31 -9.01 6.80 17.14
CA VAL A 31 -8.07 6.55 18.25
C VAL A 31 -6.61 6.73 17.79
N TYR A 32 -6.31 6.46 16.53
CA TYR A 32 -4.97 6.62 15.96
C TYR A 32 -4.98 7.71 14.88
N PRO A 33 -4.79 9.00 15.24
CA PRO A 33 -4.72 10.10 14.28
C PRO A 33 -3.43 10.03 13.48
N THR A 34 -3.39 9.17 12.48
CA THR A 34 -2.27 9.02 11.57
C THR A 34 -2.42 9.91 10.33
N TYR A 35 -1.33 10.09 9.62
CA TYR A 35 -1.19 10.98 8.47
C TYR A 35 -0.64 10.22 7.27
N PRO A 36 -0.76 10.74 6.04
CA PRO A 36 -0.30 10.06 4.84
C PRO A 36 1.17 9.64 4.94
N ASN A 37 1.53 8.63 4.17
CA ASN A 37 2.92 8.27 3.96
C ASN A 37 3.60 9.24 2.98
N TYR A 38 4.88 9.02 2.74
CA TYR A 38 5.71 9.80 1.83
C TYR A 38 5.10 9.96 0.42
N ASP A 39 4.72 8.84 -0.21
CA ASP A 39 4.18 8.81 -1.57
C ASP A 39 2.83 9.55 -1.66
N SER A 40 1.99 9.40 -0.63
CA SER A 40 0.66 10.00 -0.59
C SER A 40 0.70 11.50 -0.30
N TYR A 41 1.66 11.97 0.50
CA TYR A 41 1.90 13.40 0.62
C TYR A 41 2.38 14.02 -0.69
N TYR A 42 3.24 13.34 -1.46
CA TYR A 42 3.60 13.82 -2.79
C TYR A 42 2.39 13.86 -3.73
N SER A 43 1.49 12.89 -3.65
CA SER A 43 0.25 12.94 -4.43
C SER A 43 -0.64 14.14 -4.06
N LEU A 44 -0.70 14.53 -2.78
CA LEU A 44 -1.39 15.76 -2.34
C LEU A 44 -0.66 17.02 -2.82
N LEU A 45 0.66 17.07 -2.73
CA LEU A 45 1.48 18.21 -3.17
C LEU A 45 1.33 18.42 -4.68
N TRP A 46 1.49 17.38 -5.48
CA TRP A 46 1.29 17.44 -6.93
C TRP A 46 -0.16 17.73 -7.31
N GLY A 47 -1.13 17.22 -6.53
CA GLY A 47 -2.54 17.57 -6.69
C GLY A 47 -2.80 19.06 -6.45
N ARG A 48 -2.15 19.64 -5.45
CA ARG A 48 -2.21 21.09 -5.17
C ARG A 48 -1.55 21.91 -6.28
N GLU A 49 -0.36 21.52 -6.73
CA GLU A 49 0.33 22.13 -7.86
C GLU A 49 -0.55 22.08 -9.13
N LEU A 50 -1.17 20.91 -9.42
CA LEU A 50 -2.07 20.75 -10.55
C LEU A 50 -3.28 21.67 -10.48
N LEU A 51 -3.92 21.79 -9.31
CA LEU A 51 -5.11 22.64 -9.14
C LEU A 51 -4.79 24.13 -9.33
N HIS A 52 -3.59 24.57 -8.91
CA HIS A 52 -3.13 25.95 -9.06
C HIS A 52 -2.47 26.23 -10.40
N LEU A 53 -2.38 25.23 -11.29
CA LEU A 53 -1.66 25.30 -12.58
C LEU A 53 -0.17 25.63 -12.42
N ASP A 54 0.42 25.23 -11.29
CA ASP A 54 1.84 25.32 -11.04
C ASP A 54 2.57 24.15 -11.75
N PRO A 55 3.85 24.29 -12.10
CA PRO A 55 4.65 23.18 -12.62
C PRO A 55 4.71 22.04 -11.60
N LEU A 56 4.38 20.81 -12.03
CA LEU A 56 4.44 19.64 -11.18
C LEU A 56 5.90 19.28 -10.84
N SER A 57 6.21 19.16 -9.55
CA SER A 57 7.57 18.95 -9.06
C SER A 57 8.00 17.48 -9.08
N PHE A 58 7.84 16.77 -10.23
CA PHE A 58 8.22 15.36 -10.38
C PHE A 58 9.74 15.14 -10.23
N GLU A 59 10.54 16.08 -10.68
CA GLU A 59 12.01 16.04 -10.61
C GLU A 59 12.58 16.48 -9.25
N ALA A 60 11.72 16.66 -8.22
CA ALA A 60 12.20 17.01 -6.88
C ALA A 60 13.10 15.89 -6.31
N TYR A 61 14.04 16.27 -5.45
CA TYR A 61 15.02 15.34 -4.87
C TYR A 61 14.36 14.10 -4.24
N ARG A 62 14.66 12.95 -4.81
CA ARG A 62 14.13 11.63 -4.42
C ARG A 62 12.59 11.57 -4.39
N ALA A 63 11.92 12.35 -5.24
CA ALA A 63 10.48 12.24 -5.39
C ALA A 63 10.08 10.77 -5.69
N PRO A 64 8.95 10.29 -5.16
CA PRO A 64 8.50 8.93 -5.45
C PRO A 64 7.93 8.84 -6.88
N THR A 65 7.62 7.62 -7.31
CA THR A 65 6.92 7.39 -8.59
C THR A 65 5.56 8.09 -8.58
N GLU A 66 5.24 8.73 -9.66
CA GLU A 66 4.00 9.47 -9.88
C GLU A 66 2.83 8.50 -10.10
N HIS A 67 1.71 8.79 -9.48
CA HIS A 67 0.49 7.98 -9.59
C HIS A 67 -0.65 8.87 -10.13
N PRO A 68 -0.95 8.87 -11.45
CA PRO A 68 -1.89 9.85 -12.05
C PRO A 68 -3.25 9.92 -11.36
N LEU A 69 -3.84 8.79 -10.97
CA LEU A 69 -5.14 8.79 -10.28
C LEU A 69 -5.03 9.35 -8.86
N ALA A 70 -3.92 9.12 -8.16
CA ALA A 70 -3.70 9.66 -6.81
C ALA A 70 -3.45 11.17 -6.85
N ILE A 71 -2.75 11.67 -7.87
CA ILE A 71 -2.54 13.10 -8.10
C ILE A 71 -3.89 13.79 -8.38
N GLY A 72 -4.70 13.22 -9.27
CA GLY A 72 -6.05 13.72 -9.54
C GLY A 72 -6.94 13.71 -8.29
N PHE A 73 -6.86 12.67 -7.46
CA PHE A 73 -7.54 12.62 -6.17
C PHE A 73 -7.01 13.67 -5.19
N GLY A 74 -5.69 13.86 -5.11
CA GLY A 74 -5.04 14.93 -4.34
C GLY A 74 -5.53 16.32 -4.75
N ALA A 75 -5.69 16.58 -6.05
CA ALA A 75 -6.25 17.83 -6.56
C ALA A 75 -7.69 18.06 -6.08
N LEU A 76 -8.52 17.01 -6.07
CA LEU A 76 -9.89 17.08 -5.54
C LEU A 76 -9.93 17.33 -4.03
N LEU A 77 -8.92 16.92 -3.28
CA LEU A 77 -8.84 17.14 -1.84
C LEU A 77 -8.25 18.50 -1.47
N THR A 78 -7.48 19.12 -2.34
CA THR A 78 -6.81 20.42 -2.08
C THR A 78 -7.73 21.51 -1.51
N PRO A 79 -8.99 21.69 -1.98
CA PRO A 79 -9.90 22.69 -1.42
C PRO A 79 -10.28 22.47 0.06
N LEU A 80 -10.01 21.29 0.60
CA LEU A 80 -10.26 20.98 2.01
C LEU A 80 -9.15 21.53 2.96
N GLY A 81 -8.08 22.12 2.40
CA GLY A 81 -7.00 22.70 3.18
C GLY A 81 -6.31 21.67 4.09
N ASP A 82 -6.08 22.04 5.35
CA ASP A 82 -5.30 21.27 6.32
C ASP A 82 -5.91 19.89 6.66
N VAL A 83 -7.21 19.66 6.39
CA VAL A 83 -7.83 18.36 6.67
C VAL A 83 -7.74 17.36 5.49
N ALA A 84 -7.20 17.79 4.35
CA ALA A 84 -7.13 16.96 3.14
C ALA A 84 -6.30 15.69 3.35
N ASP A 85 -5.24 15.77 4.12
CA ASP A 85 -4.38 14.64 4.46
C ASP A 85 -5.11 13.59 5.31
N ARG A 86 -5.89 14.02 6.31
CA ARG A 86 -6.71 13.11 7.10
C ARG A 86 -7.84 12.48 6.27
N VAL A 87 -8.43 13.23 5.32
CA VAL A 87 -9.42 12.69 4.40
C VAL A 87 -8.81 11.64 3.48
N MET A 88 -7.57 11.84 3.02
CA MET A 88 -6.83 10.83 2.23
C MET A 88 -6.61 9.54 3.03
N VAL A 89 -6.22 9.63 4.31
CA VAL A 89 -6.14 8.46 5.20
C VAL A 89 -7.51 7.80 5.35
N GLY A 90 -8.57 8.57 5.58
CA GLY A 90 -9.95 8.05 5.68
C GLY A 90 -10.39 7.30 4.44
N PHE A 91 -10.04 7.78 3.24
CA PHE A 91 -10.28 7.08 1.98
C PHE A 91 -9.52 5.75 1.88
N SER A 92 -8.26 5.70 2.35
CA SER A 92 -7.48 4.46 2.39
C SER A 92 -8.06 3.44 3.38
N VAL A 93 -8.55 3.90 4.55
CA VAL A 93 -9.26 3.04 5.51
C VAL A 93 -10.57 2.49 4.93
N LEU A 94 -11.34 3.32 4.20
CA LEU A 94 -12.52 2.85 3.47
C LEU A 94 -12.14 1.81 2.40
N SER A 95 -11.06 2.05 1.66
CA SER A 95 -10.54 1.10 0.67
C SER A 95 -10.13 -0.23 1.33
N PHE A 96 -9.61 -0.21 2.55
CA PHE A 96 -9.31 -1.44 3.30
C PHE A 96 -10.58 -2.23 3.66
N ILE A 97 -11.64 -1.56 4.08
CA ILE A 97 -12.94 -2.22 4.31
C ILE A 97 -13.42 -2.90 3.02
N VAL A 98 -13.35 -2.19 1.88
CA VAL A 98 -13.70 -2.74 0.56
C VAL A 98 -12.82 -3.94 0.20
N LEU A 99 -11.52 -3.86 0.47
CA LEU A 99 -10.58 -4.96 0.24
C LEU A 99 -10.92 -6.20 1.05
N VAL A 100 -11.18 -6.07 2.37
CA VAL A 100 -11.54 -7.19 3.25
C VAL A 100 -12.87 -7.83 2.79
N CYS A 101 -13.88 -7.01 2.48
CA CYS A 101 -15.13 -7.49 1.90
C CYS A 101 -14.92 -8.18 0.55
N GLY A 102 -14.02 -7.63 -0.29
CA GLY A 102 -13.65 -8.20 -1.58
C GLY A 102 -13.00 -9.58 -1.46
N ILE A 103 -12.05 -9.75 -0.56
CA ILE A 103 -11.41 -11.06 -0.26
C ILE A 103 -12.43 -12.06 0.25
N TYR A 104 -13.29 -11.65 1.18
CA TYR A 104 -14.40 -12.49 1.62
C TYR A 104 -15.26 -12.96 0.44
N LEU A 105 -15.69 -12.04 -0.42
CA LEU A 105 -16.55 -12.33 -1.56
C LEU A 105 -15.88 -13.18 -2.63
N LEU A 106 -14.60 -12.95 -2.91
CA LEU A 106 -13.81 -13.75 -3.86
C LEU A 106 -13.70 -15.19 -3.36
N ALA A 107 -13.27 -15.38 -2.13
CA ALA A 107 -13.08 -16.70 -1.54
C ALA A 107 -14.43 -17.43 -1.32
N LYS A 108 -15.49 -16.72 -0.92
CA LYS A 108 -16.87 -17.26 -0.84
C LYS A 108 -17.37 -17.71 -2.21
N THR A 109 -17.14 -16.90 -3.26
CA THR A 109 -17.60 -17.22 -4.62
C THR A 109 -16.84 -18.42 -5.19
N ALA A 110 -15.53 -18.49 -4.95
CA ALA A 110 -14.69 -19.59 -5.42
C ALA A 110 -14.93 -20.89 -4.61
N PHE A 111 -15.12 -20.80 -3.30
CA PHE A 111 -15.16 -21.97 -2.39
C PHE A 111 -16.41 -21.97 -1.52
N THR A 112 -16.33 -21.44 -0.29
CA THR A 112 -17.46 -21.41 0.67
C THR A 112 -17.44 -20.12 1.52
N PRO A 113 -18.57 -19.73 2.17
CA PRO A 113 -18.59 -18.60 3.09
C PRO A 113 -17.58 -18.72 4.23
N LEU A 114 -17.33 -19.94 4.73
CA LEU A 114 -16.39 -20.16 5.83
C LEU A 114 -14.93 -19.97 5.38
N VAL A 115 -14.59 -20.39 4.16
CA VAL A 115 -13.29 -20.09 3.53
C VAL A 115 -13.12 -18.59 3.38
N GLY A 116 -14.17 -17.88 2.92
CA GLY A 116 -14.16 -16.42 2.83
C GLY A 116 -13.93 -15.74 4.18
N ALA A 117 -14.62 -16.20 5.22
CA ALA A 117 -14.45 -15.65 6.57
C ALA A 117 -13.04 -15.89 7.12
N ALA A 118 -12.47 -17.07 6.90
CA ALA A 118 -11.10 -17.38 7.29
C ALA A 118 -10.07 -16.49 6.56
N ALA A 119 -10.21 -16.32 5.24
CA ALA A 119 -9.32 -15.46 4.45
C ALA A 119 -9.40 -13.98 4.88
N ALA A 120 -10.62 -13.45 5.09
CA ALA A 120 -10.83 -12.10 5.57
C ALA A 120 -10.26 -11.88 6.98
N ALA A 121 -10.42 -12.85 7.89
CA ALA A 121 -9.84 -12.79 9.23
C ALA A 121 -8.31 -12.78 9.19
N LEU A 122 -7.69 -13.59 8.33
CA LEU A 122 -6.24 -13.57 8.13
C LEU A 122 -5.77 -12.20 7.66
N LEU A 123 -6.44 -11.59 6.69
CA LEU A 123 -6.10 -10.26 6.18
C LEU A 123 -6.14 -9.17 7.26
N VAL A 124 -7.21 -9.13 8.05
CA VAL A 124 -7.37 -8.12 9.12
C VAL A 124 -6.31 -8.27 10.21
N THR A 125 -5.83 -9.49 10.45
CA THR A 125 -4.84 -9.78 11.50
C THR A 125 -3.37 -9.60 11.06
N ARG A 126 -3.10 -9.31 9.78
CA ARG A 126 -1.73 -9.02 9.31
C ARG A 126 -1.38 -7.56 9.56
N PHE A 127 -0.20 -7.34 10.13
CA PHE A 127 0.31 -5.99 10.46
C PHE A 127 0.31 -5.05 9.24
N ASP A 128 0.82 -5.52 8.11
CA ASP A 128 1.11 -4.70 6.94
C ASP A 128 -0.15 -4.02 6.37
N PHE A 129 -1.24 -4.75 6.19
CA PHE A 129 -2.43 -4.20 5.54
C PHE A 129 -3.16 -3.13 6.35
N PRO A 130 -3.48 -3.32 7.65
CA PRO A 130 -4.03 -2.25 8.49
C PRO A 130 -3.05 -1.06 8.63
N PHE A 131 -1.74 -1.31 8.70
CA PHE A 131 -0.73 -0.26 8.77
C PHE A 131 -0.69 0.57 7.49
N LEU A 132 -0.66 -0.07 6.31
CA LEU A 132 -0.72 0.62 5.02
C LEU A 132 -2.01 1.45 4.90
N ALA A 133 -3.17 0.90 5.32
CA ALA A 133 -4.44 1.61 5.32
C ALA A 133 -4.41 2.85 6.21
N ALA A 134 -3.95 2.70 7.46
CA ALA A 134 -3.88 3.79 8.43
C ALA A 134 -2.85 4.87 8.07
N ARG A 135 -1.94 4.60 7.12
CA ARG A 135 -0.95 5.54 6.60
C ARG A 135 -1.29 6.09 5.21
N GLY A 136 -2.50 5.83 4.73
CA GLY A 136 -2.97 6.39 3.45
C GLY A 136 -2.25 5.84 2.22
N TYR A 137 -1.64 4.64 2.27
CA TYR A 137 -0.95 4.07 1.12
C TYR A 137 -1.92 3.77 -0.03
N ILE A 138 -1.54 4.18 -1.23
CA ILE A 138 -2.30 3.92 -2.47
C ILE A 138 -2.44 2.42 -2.77
N ASP A 139 -1.51 1.61 -2.27
CA ASP A 139 -1.51 0.16 -2.40
C ASP A 139 -2.83 -0.47 -1.97
N ILE A 140 -3.42 0.01 -0.88
CA ILE A 140 -4.70 -0.52 -0.35
C ILE A 140 -5.86 -0.22 -1.32
N SER A 141 -5.91 0.98 -1.87
CA SER A 141 -6.94 1.35 -2.86
C SER A 141 -6.75 0.57 -4.16
N TYR A 142 -5.51 0.41 -4.62
CA TYR A 142 -5.15 -0.44 -5.74
C TYR A 142 -5.62 -1.89 -5.54
N LEU A 143 -5.28 -2.51 -4.41
CA LEU A 143 -5.69 -3.87 -4.08
C LEU A 143 -7.21 -4.03 -4.02
N ALA A 144 -7.92 -3.05 -3.42
CA ALA A 144 -9.38 -3.06 -3.35
C ALA A 144 -10.01 -3.11 -4.74
N VAL A 145 -9.50 -2.32 -5.68
CA VAL A 145 -9.99 -2.27 -7.07
C VAL A 145 -9.63 -3.55 -7.84
N VAL A 146 -8.40 -4.08 -7.69
CA VAL A 146 -7.98 -5.35 -8.32
C VAL A 146 -8.86 -6.51 -7.82
N ILE A 147 -9.08 -6.61 -6.51
CA ILE A 147 -9.94 -7.66 -5.95
C ILE A 147 -11.40 -7.47 -6.34
N ALA A 148 -11.90 -6.24 -6.45
CA ALA A 148 -13.24 -5.98 -6.98
C ALA A 148 -13.38 -6.48 -8.43
N ALA A 149 -12.38 -6.24 -9.29
CA ALA A 149 -12.34 -6.77 -10.65
C ALA A 149 -12.36 -8.32 -10.67
N ALA A 150 -11.56 -8.95 -9.80
CA ALA A 150 -11.53 -10.40 -9.64
C ALA A 150 -12.89 -10.97 -9.16
N VAL A 151 -13.58 -10.29 -8.24
CA VAL A 151 -14.93 -10.68 -7.77
C VAL A 151 -15.96 -10.59 -8.88
N VAL A 152 -15.91 -9.52 -9.71
CA VAL A 152 -16.82 -9.36 -10.86
C VAL A 152 -16.63 -10.50 -11.86
N GLU A 153 -15.38 -10.83 -12.19
CA GLU A 153 -15.06 -11.92 -13.11
C GLU A 153 -15.41 -13.30 -12.52
N ALA A 154 -15.07 -13.55 -11.25
CA ALA A 154 -15.38 -14.82 -10.59
C ALA A 154 -16.89 -15.12 -10.52
N ARG A 155 -17.73 -14.08 -10.33
CA ARG A 155 -19.20 -14.24 -10.27
C ARG A 155 -19.86 -14.50 -11.62
N ALA A 156 -19.31 -13.91 -12.69
CA ALA A 156 -19.89 -13.99 -14.01
C ALA A 156 -18.80 -13.99 -15.09
N PRO A 157 -18.06 -15.11 -15.25
CA PRO A 157 -16.89 -15.18 -16.14
C PRO A 157 -17.20 -14.71 -17.58
N ARG A 158 -16.40 -13.75 -18.06
CA ARG A 158 -16.52 -13.12 -19.39
C ARG A 158 -17.84 -12.39 -19.69
N ARG A 159 -18.73 -12.20 -18.70
CA ARG A 159 -20.04 -11.54 -18.94
C ARG A 159 -19.98 -10.03 -18.79
N ARG A 160 -18.99 -9.49 -18.06
CA ARG A 160 -18.88 -8.05 -17.77
C ARG A 160 -17.46 -7.52 -18.07
N PRO A 161 -16.90 -7.78 -19.28
CA PRO A 161 -15.51 -7.44 -19.55
C PRO A 161 -15.21 -5.94 -19.46
N VAL A 162 -16.16 -5.09 -19.85
CA VAL A 162 -16.00 -3.63 -19.75
C VAL A 162 -15.83 -3.19 -18.29
N VAL A 163 -16.63 -3.73 -17.37
CA VAL A 163 -16.53 -3.38 -15.94
C VAL A 163 -15.16 -3.80 -15.37
N VAL A 164 -14.72 -5.03 -15.68
CA VAL A 164 -13.42 -5.52 -15.24
C VAL A 164 -12.29 -4.67 -15.81
N LEU A 165 -12.31 -4.34 -17.11
CA LEU A 165 -11.27 -3.52 -17.73
C LEU A 165 -11.27 -2.07 -17.22
N VAL A 166 -12.41 -1.48 -16.92
CA VAL A 166 -12.49 -0.15 -16.29
C VAL A 166 -11.89 -0.17 -14.90
N LEU A 167 -12.18 -1.20 -14.10
CA LEU A 167 -11.55 -1.37 -12.78
C LEU A 167 -10.02 -1.56 -12.91
N LEU A 168 -9.58 -2.40 -13.86
CA LEU A 168 -8.14 -2.60 -14.09
C LEU A 168 -7.44 -1.37 -14.67
N ALA A 169 -8.14 -0.55 -15.48
CA ALA A 169 -7.63 0.74 -15.93
C ALA A 169 -7.45 1.72 -14.75
N ALA A 170 -8.44 1.81 -13.86
CA ALA A 170 -8.33 2.62 -12.64
C ALA A 170 -7.18 2.11 -11.75
N ALA A 171 -7.04 0.79 -11.57
CA ALA A 171 -5.91 0.19 -10.88
C ALA A 171 -4.57 0.53 -11.56
N GLY A 172 -4.53 0.53 -12.90
CA GLY A 172 -3.34 0.85 -13.70
C GLY A 172 -2.93 2.33 -13.63
N LEU A 173 -3.85 3.22 -13.30
CA LEU A 173 -3.55 4.63 -12.99
C LEU A 173 -3.08 4.84 -11.55
N MET A 174 -3.21 3.83 -10.69
CA MET A 174 -2.64 3.81 -9.34
C MET A 174 -1.29 3.09 -9.29
N ARG A 175 -1.16 1.95 -10.03
CA ARG A 175 0.08 1.17 -10.03
C ARG A 175 0.28 0.46 -11.37
N PRO A 176 1.50 0.50 -11.95
CA PRO A 176 1.76 -0.07 -13.28
C PRO A 176 1.60 -1.61 -13.34
N GLU A 177 1.66 -2.31 -12.21
CA GLU A 177 1.45 -3.75 -12.16
C GLU A 177 0.07 -4.17 -12.70
N ALA A 178 -0.95 -3.31 -12.60
CA ALA A 178 -2.26 -3.60 -13.18
C ALA A 178 -2.29 -3.57 -14.71
N TRP A 179 -1.28 -2.99 -15.38
CA TRP A 179 -1.18 -3.05 -16.85
C TRP A 179 -1.03 -4.49 -17.34
N VAL A 180 -0.23 -5.28 -16.62
CA VAL A 180 -0.07 -6.72 -16.88
C VAL A 180 -1.39 -7.45 -16.69
N LEU A 181 -2.09 -7.16 -15.57
CA LEU A 181 -3.41 -7.75 -15.29
C LEU A 181 -4.44 -7.38 -16.36
N ALA A 182 -4.47 -6.14 -16.82
CA ALA A 182 -5.37 -5.66 -17.87
C ALA A 182 -5.06 -6.34 -19.23
N GLY A 183 -3.78 -6.47 -19.59
CA GLY A 183 -3.33 -7.16 -20.77
C GLY A 183 -3.69 -8.65 -20.75
N LEU A 184 -3.43 -9.34 -19.65
CA LEU A 184 -3.79 -10.76 -19.49
C LEU A 184 -5.30 -10.95 -19.54
N TYR A 185 -6.07 -10.05 -18.92
CA TYR A 185 -7.52 -10.11 -18.98
C TYR A 185 -8.07 -9.84 -20.38
N TRP A 186 -7.49 -8.89 -21.11
CA TRP A 186 -7.81 -8.66 -22.53
C TRP A 186 -7.59 -9.92 -23.38
N LEU A 187 -6.47 -10.62 -23.19
CA LEU A 187 -6.21 -11.91 -23.86
C LEU A 187 -7.22 -12.98 -23.47
N TRP A 188 -7.64 -13.01 -22.20
CA TRP A 188 -8.65 -13.94 -21.70
C TRP A 188 -10.02 -13.77 -22.35
N VAL A 189 -10.43 -12.54 -22.63
CA VAL A 189 -11.72 -12.24 -23.27
C VAL A 189 -11.63 -12.11 -24.80
N PHE A 190 -10.42 -12.27 -25.38
CA PHE A 190 -10.17 -12.03 -26.81
C PHE A 190 -10.93 -12.99 -27.73
N LYS A 191 -10.88 -14.31 -27.47
CA LYS A 191 -11.44 -15.33 -28.39
C LYS A 191 -12.95 -15.17 -28.61
N PRO A 192 -13.81 -15.01 -27.58
CA PRO A 192 -15.25 -14.89 -27.78
C PRO A 192 -15.70 -13.52 -28.29
N ALA A 193 -14.80 -12.52 -28.32
CA ALA A 193 -15.13 -11.15 -28.67
C ALA A 193 -15.13 -10.90 -30.19
N THR A 194 -16.07 -10.07 -30.68
CA THR A 194 -16.04 -9.53 -32.04
C THR A 194 -14.87 -8.57 -32.22
N TRP A 195 -14.51 -8.24 -33.50
CA TRP A 195 -13.38 -7.35 -33.76
C TRP A 195 -13.56 -5.96 -33.10
N MET A 196 -14.74 -5.40 -33.15
CA MET A 196 -15.04 -4.12 -32.50
C MET A 196 -14.90 -4.21 -30.97
N GLN A 197 -15.35 -5.32 -30.37
CA GLN A 197 -15.17 -5.55 -28.93
C GLN A 197 -13.71 -5.73 -28.57
N ARG A 198 -12.90 -6.44 -29.38
CA ARG A 198 -11.45 -6.58 -29.15
C ARG A 198 -10.75 -5.23 -29.14
N ALA A 199 -11.04 -4.38 -30.13
CA ALA A 199 -10.49 -3.03 -30.21
C ALA A 199 -10.90 -2.17 -28.98
N ARG A 200 -12.19 -2.19 -28.59
CA ARG A 200 -12.69 -1.50 -27.41
C ARG A 200 -12.00 -1.98 -26.11
N TYR A 201 -11.83 -3.31 -25.99
CA TYR A 201 -11.18 -3.88 -24.80
C TYR A 201 -9.68 -3.57 -24.77
N ALA A 202 -9.01 -3.57 -25.92
CA ALA A 202 -7.62 -3.13 -26.03
C ALA A 202 -7.46 -1.67 -25.63
N ALA A 203 -8.36 -0.78 -26.10
CA ALA A 203 -8.35 0.63 -25.72
C ALA A 203 -8.52 0.83 -24.20
N LEU A 204 -9.45 0.08 -23.57
CA LEU A 204 -9.63 0.13 -22.11
C LEU A 204 -8.39 -0.39 -21.36
N ALA A 205 -7.77 -1.48 -21.84
CA ALA A 205 -6.56 -2.02 -21.21
C ALA A 205 -5.36 -1.07 -21.35
N ALA A 206 -5.33 -0.27 -22.43
CA ALA A 206 -4.26 0.69 -22.72
C ALA A 206 -4.41 2.02 -21.95
N ILE A 207 -5.55 2.31 -21.30
CA ILE A 207 -5.76 3.60 -20.57
C ILE A 207 -4.65 3.84 -19.56
N GLY A 208 -4.32 2.85 -18.73
CA GLY A 208 -3.28 2.99 -17.70
C GLY A 208 -1.94 3.45 -18.29
N PRO A 209 -1.27 2.63 -19.14
CA PRO A 209 0.04 2.99 -19.69
C PRO A 209 0.01 4.24 -20.58
N VAL A 210 -1.06 4.48 -21.34
CA VAL A 210 -1.15 5.65 -22.23
C VAL A 210 -1.29 6.94 -21.43
N VAL A 211 -2.18 6.98 -20.43
CA VAL A 211 -2.34 8.18 -19.58
C VAL A 211 -1.08 8.45 -18.77
N TRP A 212 -0.42 7.41 -18.27
CA TRP A 212 0.84 7.57 -17.54
C TRP A 212 1.93 8.16 -18.42
N ALA A 213 2.17 7.57 -19.60
CA ALA A 213 3.14 8.10 -20.54
C ALA A 213 2.81 9.53 -21.04
N ALA A 214 1.52 9.85 -21.15
CA ALA A 214 1.08 11.21 -21.53
C ALA A 214 1.37 12.22 -20.41
N VAL A 215 1.16 11.85 -19.13
CA VAL A 215 1.47 12.70 -17.97
C VAL A 215 2.98 12.90 -17.85
N ASP A 216 3.77 11.83 -17.92
CA ASP A 216 5.24 11.91 -17.92
C ASP A 216 5.75 12.83 -19.03
N LEU A 217 5.27 12.64 -20.27
CA LEU A 217 5.65 13.47 -21.41
C LEU A 217 5.27 14.96 -21.20
N ALA A 218 4.07 15.21 -20.68
CA ALA A 218 3.59 16.58 -20.48
C ALA A 218 4.37 17.35 -19.41
N VAL A 219 4.84 16.65 -18.36
CA VAL A 219 5.50 17.26 -17.21
C VAL A 219 7.02 17.32 -17.39
N THR A 220 7.64 16.24 -17.89
CA THR A 220 9.10 16.08 -17.93
C THR A 220 9.68 16.06 -19.34
N GLY A 221 8.83 16.00 -20.37
CA GLY A 221 9.28 15.81 -21.75
C GLY A 221 9.71 14.38 -22.11
N ASN A 222 9.71 13.45 -21.16
CA ASN A 222 10.08 12.04 -21.33
C ASN A 222 8.89 11.11 -21.03
N PRO A 223 8.30 10.40 -22.00
CA PRO A 223 7.11 9.56 -21.78
C PRO A 223 7.36 8.31 -20.90
N LEU A 224 8.62 8.01 -20.57
CA LEU A 224 9.02 6.89 -19.71
C LEU A 224 9.71 7.36 -18.42
N TYR A 225 9.53 8.63 -18.07
CA TYR A 225 10.20 9.25 -16.91
C TYR A 225 9.98 8.45 -15.63
N SER A 226 8.74 8.11 -15.29
CA SER A 226 8.42 7.35 -14.08
C SER A 226 9.18 6.02 -13.98
N LEU A 227 9.39 5.31 -15.10
CA LEU A 227 10.11 4.05 -15.13
C LEU A 227 11.63 4.26 -14.97
N THR A 228 12.20 5.23 -15.68
CA THR A 228 13.64 5.54 -15.62
C THR A 228 14.04 6.11 -14.26
N ALA A 229 13.31 7.12 -13.77
CA ALA A 229 13.56 7.75 -12.47
C ALA A 229 13.38 6.76 -11.29
N THR A 230 12.41 5.85 -11.37
CA THR A 230 12.26 4.78 -10.37
C THR A 230 13.47 3.83 -10.37
N GLY A 231 14.02 3.51 -11.53
CA GLY A 231 15.22 2.70 -11.68
C GLY A 231 16.46 3.38 -11.10
N GLU A 232 16.66 4.66 -11.38
CA GLU A 232 17.76 5.50 -10.87
C GLU A 232 17.65 5.67 -9.34
N LEU A 233 16.44 5.97 -8.83
CA LEU A 233 16.20 6.07 -7.39
C LEU A 233 16.48 4.74 -6.67
N ALA A 234 16.14 3.61 -7.29
CA ALA A 234 16.44 2.30 -6.73
C ALA A 234 17.95 2.06 -6.61
N GLU A 235 18.74 2.55 -7.57
CA GLU A 235 20.20 2.49 -7.56
C GLU A 235 20.80 3.38 -6.47
N GLU A 236 20.36 4.63 -6.43
CA GLU A 236 20.78 5.61 -5.41
C GLU A 236 20.48 5.11 -3.98
N LEU A 237 19.35 4.43 -3.79
CA LEU A 237 18.94 3.85 -2.52
C LEU A 237 19.62 2.49 -2.22
N GLY A 238 20.47 1.97 -3.11
CA GLY A 238 21.16 0.69 -2.95
C GLY A 238 20.21 -0.51 -2.85
N ARG A 239 19.06 -0.47 -3.53
CA ARG A 239 18.05 -1.52 -3.48
C ARG A 239 18.45 -2.71 -4.36
N ASN A 240 18.10 -3.92 -3.93
CA ASN A 240 18.31 -5.13 -4.74
C ASN A 240 17.55 -5.04 -6.06
N LYS A 241 18.20 -5.42 -7.14
CA LYS A 241 17.70 -5.40 -8.50
C LYS A 241 18.07 -6.70 -9.24
N GLY A 242 17.31 -7.01 -10.26
CA GLY A 242 17.64 -8.10 -11.17
C GLY A 242 16.89 -9.41 -10.92
N LEU A 243 16.83 -10.22 -11.95
CA LEU A 243 16.07 -11.49 -11.96
C LEU A 243 16.66 -12.52 -10.97
N SER A 244 17.96 -12.47 -10.70
CA SER A 244 18.63 -13.38 -9.74
C SER A 244 18.12 -13.22 -8.30
N GLU A 245 17.68 -12.02 -7.93
CA GLU A 245 17.13 -11.74 -6.59
C GLU A 245 15.70 -12.25 -6.40
N VAL A 246 14.94 -12.42 -7.51
CA VAL A 246 13.51 -12.73 -7.50
C VAL A 246 13.15 -14.02 -6.73
N PRO A 247 13.83 -15.18 -6.91
CA PRO A 247 13.43 -16.40 -6.22
C PRO A 247 13.55 -16.31 -4.71
N GLN A 248 14.65 -15.75 -4.22
CA GLN A 248 14.88 -15.57 -2.78
C GLN A 248 13.93 -14.54 -2.19
N ALA A 249 13.75 -13.40 -2.89
CA ALA A 249 12.85 -12.35 -2.48
C ALA A 249 11.39 -12.80 -2.47
N LEU A 250 10.94 -13.57 -3.48
CA LEU A 250 9.60 -14.15 -3.51
C LEU A 250 9.30 -14.98 -2.25
N TYR A 251 10.22 -15.85 -1.89
CA TYR A 251 10.09 -16.70 -0.70
C TYR A 251 10.11 -15.90 0.60
N SER A 252 11.14 -15.04 0.79
CA SER A 252 11.31 -14.29 2.02
C SER A 252 10.17 -13.26 2.23
N PHE A 253 9.80 -12.52 1.20
CA PHE A 253 8.77 -11.48 1.32
C PHE A 253 7.37 -12.07 1.53
N LEU A 254 7.02 -13.21 0.90
CA LEU A 254 5.74 -13.86 1.18
C LEU A 254 5.69 -14.38 2.63
N ILE A 255 6.79 -14.91 3.17
CA ILE A 255 6.85 -15.30 4.58
C ILE A 255 6.76 -14.08 5.50
N ASP A 256 7.37 -12.97 5.14
CA ASP A 256 7.31 -11.75 5.95
C ASP A 256 5.92 -11.12 5.94
N LEU A 257 5.25 -11.07 4.80
CA LEU A 257 3.89 -10.55 4.65
C LEU A 257 2.85 -11.45 5.34
N ASP A 258 2.89 -12.76 5.05
CA ASP A 258 1.86 -13.70 5.49
C ASP A 258 2.16 -14.33 6.85
N LYS A 259 3.42 -14.30 7.29
CA LYS A 259 4.01 -15.07 8.38
C LYS A 259 3.98 -16.59 8.12
N PHE A 260 4.97 -17.27 8.65
CA PHE A 260 5.23 -18.68 8.33
C PHE A 260 4.02 -19.61 8.42
N PRO A 261 3.15 -19.56 9.48
CA PRO A 261 1.99 -20.46 9.55
C PRO A 261 0.97 -20.22 8.42
N VAL A 262 0.74 -18.99 8.02
CA VAL A 262 -0.20 -18.65 6.94
C VAL A 262 0.39 -19.04 5.59
N PHE A 263 1.68 -18.82 5.36
CA PHE A 263 2.39 -19.28 4.16
C PHE A 263 2.28 -20.82 4.00
N VAL A 264 2.54 -21.58 5.07
CA VAL A 264 2.39 -23.04 5.06
C VAL A 264 0.94 -23.43 4.78
N GLY A 265 -0.03 -22.80 5.46
CA GLY A 265 -1.46 -23.00 5.21
C GLY A 265 -1.86 -22.68 3.77
N GLY A 266 -1.29 -21.62 3.21
CA GLY A 266 -1.48 -21.23 1.81
C GLY A 266 -0.95 -22.27 0.83
N ALA A 267 0.27 -22.79 1.05
CA ALA A 267 0.87 -23.83 0.22
C ALA A 267 0.06 -25.15 0.26
N LEU A 268 -0.33 -25.58 1.46
CA LEU A 268 -1.17 -26.77 1.64
C LEU A 268 -2.57 -26.58 1.03
N GLY A 269 -3.19 -25.42 1.25
CA GLY A 269 -4.51 -25.10 0.71
C GLY A 269 -4.48 -24.96 -0.82
N LEU A 270 -3.41 -24.41 -1.40
CA LEU A 270 -3.18 -24.39 -2.84
C LEU A 270 -3.14 -25.80 -3.40
N GLY A 271 -2.33 -26.70 -2.79
CA GLY A 271 -2.26 -28.11 -3.21
C GLY A 271 -3.63 -28.79 -3.18
N LEU A 272 -4.37 -28.63 -2.07
CA LEU A 272 -5.73 -29.19 -1.93
C LEU A 272 -6.72 -28.58 -2.92
N ALA A 273 -6.66 -27.27 -3.17
CA ALA A 273 -7.53 -26.58 -4.13
C ALA A 273 -7.30 -27.07 -5.56
N VAL A 274 -6.04 -27.26 -5.95
CA VAL A 274 -5.67 -27.78 -7.29
C VAL A 274 -6.10 -29.23 -7.44
N LEU A 275 -5.86 -30.07 -6.46
CA LEU A 275 -6.18 -31.50 -6.52
C LEU A 275 -7.68 -31.79 -6.46
N LEU A 276 -8.43 -31.11 -5.58
CA LEU A 276 -9.82 -31.43 -5.29
C LEU A 276 -10.84 -30.52 -6.00
N THR A 277 -10.47 -29.26 -6.26
CA THR A 277 -11.39 -28.26 -6.81
C THR A 277 -10.75 -27.34 -7.86
N PRO A 278 -10.04 -27.88 -8.89
CA PRO A 278 -9.24 -27.06 -9.82
C PRO A 278 -10.04 -25.96 -10.52
N ARG A 279 -11.28 -26.27 -10.95
CA ARG A 279 -12.16 -25.29 -11.61
C ARG A 279 -12.54 -24.12 -10.69
N ARG A 280 -12.66 -24.35 -9.38
CA ARG A 280 -12.96 -23.30 -8.40
C ARG A 280 -11.74 -22.46 -8.08
N ALA A 281 -10.56 -23.08 -8.07
CA ALA A 281 -9.29 -22.41 -7.80
C ALA A 281 -8.81 -21.50 -8.96
N THR A 282 -9.32 -21.67 -10.18
CA THR A 282 -8.78 -21.05 -11.40
C THR A 282 -8.58 -19.53 -11.29
N MET A 283 -9.57 -18.80 -10.74
CA MET A 283 -9.47 -17.34 -10.64
C MET A 283 -8.38 -16.90 -9.66
N VAL A 284 -8.31 -17.55 -8.49
CA VAL A 284 -7.30 -17.23 -7.47
C VAL A 284 -5.90 -17.62 -7.95
N LEU A 285 -5.79 -18.77 -8.65
CA LEU A 285 -4.54 -19.23 -9.30
C LEU A 285 -4.06 -18.26 -10.39
N ALA A 286 -4.98 -17.81 -11.24
CA ALA A 286 -4.65 -16.84 -12.29
C ALA A 286 -4.14 -15.52 -11.72
N LEU A 287 -4.79 -15.03 -10.65
CA LEU A 287 -4.39 -13.81 -9.96
C LEU A 287 -3.03 -13.99 -9.24
N PHE A 288 -2.82 -15.12 -8.57
CA PHE A 288 -1.54 -15.47 -7.96
C PHE A 288 -0.42 -15.52 -8.99
N GLY A 289 -0.63 -16.29 -10.07
CA GLY A 289 0.35 -16.44 -11.15
C GLY A 289 0.65 -15.13 -11.88
N ALA A 290 -0.37 -14.30 -12.13
CA ALA A 290 -0.18 -12.98 -12.71
C ALA A 290 0.63 -12.05 -11.79
N GLY A 291 0.34 -12.06 -10.47
CA GLY A 291 1.09 -11.26 -9.50
C GLY A 291 2.55 -11.69 -9.37
N VAL A 292 2.82 -13.00 -9.29
CA VAL A 292 4.20 -13.54 -9.28
C VAL A 292 4.91 -13.24 -10.61
N GLY A 293 4.21 -13.39 -11.74
CA GLY A 293 4.75 -13.06 -13.05
C GLY A 293 5.12 -11.57 -13.16
N THR A 294 4.26 -10.69 -12.65
CA THR A 294 4.56 -9.24 -12.60
C THR A 294 5.77 -8.95 -11.73
N PHE A 295 5.90 -9.58 -10.55
CA PHE A 295 7.08 -9.46 -9.70
C PHE A 295 8.36 -9.90 -10.40
N ALA A 296 8.31 -11.02 -11.14
CA ALA A 296 9.44 -11.47 -11.97
C ALA A 296 9.77 -10.49 -13.10
N MET A 297 8.75 -9.88 -13.73
CA MET A 297 8.95 -8.85 -14.76
C MET A 297 9.60 -7.59 -14.20
N VAL A 298 9.26 -7.16 -12.97
CA VAL A 298 9.91 -6.05 -12.28
C VAL A 298 11.41 -6.33 -12.09
N GLY A 299 11.77 -7.54 -11.63
CA GLY A 299 13.17 -7.96 -11.53
C GLY A 299 13.88 -8.00 -12.89
N LEU A 300 13.20 -8.50 -13.94
CA LEU A 300 13.74 -8.54 -15.30
C LEU A 300 13.97 -7.14 -15.88
N ALA A 301 13.10 -6.19 -15.57
CA ALA A 301 13.22 -4.78 -15.96
C ALA A 301 14.30 -4.02 -15.18
N GLY A 302 15.01 -4.64 -14.25
CA GLY A 302 16.05 -4.00 -13.43
C GLY A 302 15.50 -2.99 -12.40
N LEU A 303 14.22 -3.06 -12.08
CA LEU A 303 13.58 -2.23 -11.05
C LEU A 303 13.81 -2.83 -9.65
N SER A 304 13.50 -2.06 -8.60
CA SER A 304 13.63 -2.52 -7.21
C SER A 304 12.81 -3.77 -6.93
N VAL A 305 13.44 -4.80 -6.39
CA VAL A 305 12.75 -6.00 -5.89
C VAL A 305 12.34 -5.73 -4.44
N ILE A 306 11.07 -5.37 -4.23
CA ILE A 306 10.51 -5.01 -2.91
C ILE A 306 9.22 -5.79 -2.63
N ASP A 307 8.90 -5.96 -1.36
CA ASP A 307 7.77 -6.75 -0.84
C ASP A 307 6.39 -6.23 -1.33
N ARG A 308 6.25 -4.92 -1.51
CA ARG A 308 4.99 -4.28 -1.96
C ARG A 308 4.48 -4.82 -3.30
N TYR A 309 5.35 -5.32 -4.18
CA TYR A 309 4.93 -5.96 -5.44
C TYR A 309 4.32 -7.36 -5.26
N LEU A 310 4.45 -7.95 -4.06
CA LEU A 310 3.88 -9.25 -3.72
C LEU A 310 2.57 -9.17 -2.92
N LEU A 311 1.98 -7.98 -2.74
CA LEU A 311 0.73 -7.83 -2.00
C LEU A 311 -0.44 -8.60 -2.66
N VAL A 312 -0.54 -8.63 -4.00
CA VAL A 312 -1.56 -9.44 -4.71
C VAL A 312 -1.34 -10.94 -4.51
N PRO A 313 -0.14 -11.50 -4.72
CA PRO A 313 0.17 -12.89 -4.35
C PRO A 313 -0.12 -13.22 -2.88
N SER A 314 0.24 -12.35 -1.94
CA SER A 314 -0.02 -12.54 -0.50
C SER A 314 -1.53 -12.68 -0.22
N LEU A 315 -2.38 -11.82 -0.81
CA LEU A 315 -3.83 -11.98 -0.69
C LEU A 315 -4.32 -13.34 -1.20
N CYS A 316 -3.73 -13.85 -2.29
CA CYS A 316 -4.06 -15.18 -2.80
C CYS A 316 -3.58 -16.31 -1.86
N VAL A 317 -2.40 -16.16 -1.24
CA VAL A 317 -1.90 -17.07 -0.19
C VAL A 317 -2.88 -17.12 0.98
N MET A 318 -3.41 -15.97 1.44
CA MET A 318 -4.42 -15.92 2.50
C MET A 318 -5.73 -16.62 2.10
N VAL A 319 -6.17 -16.47 0.83
CA VAL A 319 -7.34 -17.22 0.33
C VAL A 319 -7.08 -18.73 0.37
N PHE A 320 -5.92 -19.19 -0.09
CA PHE A 320 -5.56 -20.61 -0.02
C PHE A 320 -5.37 -21.11 1.41
N ALA A 321 -4.81 -20.31 2.31
CA ALA A 321 -4.77 -20.63 3.74
C ALA A 321 -6.19 -20.77 4.31
N GLY A 322 -7.13 -19.92 3.91
CA GLY A 322 -8.55 -20.06 4.21
C GLY A 322 -9.14 -21.38 3.68
N VAL A 323 -8.71 -21.83 2.48
CA VAL A 323 -9.08 -23.14 1.94
C VAL A 323 -8.56 -24.25 2.86
N PHE A 324 -7.30 -24.19 3.30
CA PHE A 324 -6.77 -25.21 4.23
C PHE A 324 -7.54 -25.22 5.56
N ILE A 325 -7.81 -24.03 6.13
CA ILE A 325 -8.50 -23.90 7.43
C ILE A 325 -9.94 -24.38 7.37
N ALA A 326 -10.68 -24.09 6.29
CA ALA A 326 -12.14 -24.26 6.26
C ALA A 326 -12.65 -25.13 5.09
N GLY A 327 -11.81 -25.51 4.14
CA GLY A 327 -12.22 -26.22 2.90
C GLY A 327 -12.64 -27.68 3.15
N TRP A 328 -12.29 -28.30 4.28
CA TRP A 328 -12.79 -29.59 4.68
C TRP A 328 -14.33 -29.66 4.73
N THR A 329 -15.00 -28.51 4.88
CA THR A 329 -16.47 -28.39 4.84
C THR A 329 -17.07 -28.66 3.46
N MET A 330 -16.27 -28.66 2.40
CA MET A 330 -16.68 -28.99 1.04
C MET A 330 -16.76 -30.53 0.79
N LEU A 331 -16.16 -31.33 1.67
CA LEU A 331 -16.13 -32.77 1.55
C LEU A 331 -17.38 -33.42 2.17
N ARG A 332 -17.62 -34.67 1.77
CA ARG A 332 -18.71 -35.46 2.33
C ARG A 332 -18.49 -35.67 3.84
N THR A 333 -19.53 -35.33 4.61
CA THR A 333 -19.52 -35.45 6.07
C THR A 333 -19.19 -36.86 6.52
N GLY A 334 -18.26 -36.99 7.47
CA GLY A 334 -17.83 -38.27 8.05
C GLY A 334 -16.80 -39.06 7.23
N SER A 335 -16.35 -38.55 6.05
CA SER A 335 -15.26 -39.19 5.30
C SER A 335 -13.94 -39.12 6.06
N VAL A 336 -13.05 -40.11 5.84
CA VAL A 336 -11.71 -40.13 6.45
C VAL A 336 -10.91 -38.88 6.04
N LEU A 337 -10.96 -38.54 4.77
CA LEU A 337 -10.27 -37.34 4.25
C LEU A 337 -10.76 -36.06 4.94
N GLN A 338 -12.08 -35.90 5.15
CA GLN A 338 -12.64 -34.77 5.86
C GLN A 338 -12.09 -34.65 7.30
N ARG A 339 -12.06 -35.78 8.03
CA ARG A 339 -11.57 -35.81 9.42
C ARG A 339 -10.07 -35.46 9.49
N LEU A 340 -9.28 -36.07 8.62
CA LEU A 340 -7.83 -35.80 8.57
C LEU A 340 -7.54 -34.35 8.20
N TRP A 341 -8.25 -33.81 7.21
CA TRP A 341 -8.11 -32.42 6.84
C TRP A 341 -8.55 -31.47 7.97
N ALA A 342 -9.71 -31.73 8.60
CA ALA A 342 -10.16 -30.92 9.72
C ALA A 342 -9.17 -30.97 10.90
N ALA A 343 -8.61 -32.14 11.21
CA ALA A 343 -7.57 -32.27 12.25
C ALA A 343 -6.29 -31.46 11.89
N GLY A 344 -5.82 -31.55 10.64
CA GLY A 344 -4.70 -30.76 10.15
C GLY A 344 -4.98 -29.26 10.19
N ALA A 345 -6.20 -28.82 9.83
CA ALA A 345 -6.63 -27.43 9.93
C ALA A 345 -6.60 -26.92 11.39
N VAL A 346 -7.10 -27.69 12.33
CA VAL A 346 -7.05 -27.36 13.77
C VAL A 346 -5.60 -27.28 14.25
N ALA A 347 -4.76 -28.25 13.88
CA ALA A 347 -3.35 -28.24 14.23
C ALA A 347 -2.62 -26.97 13.70
N LEU A 348 -2.88 -26.59 12.44
CA LEU A 348 -2.31 -25.36 11.86
C LEU A 348 -2.81 -24.09 12.58
N VAL A 349 -4.09 -24.02 12.92
CA VAL A 349 -4.65 -22.88 13.67
C VAL A 349 -3.99 -22.78 15.05
N ILE A 350 -3.86 -23.88 15.78
CA ILE A 350 -3.16 -23.91 17.07
C ILE A 350 -1.72 -23.47 16.90
N PHE A 351 -1.02 -24.02 15.91
CA PHE A 351 0.36 -23.60 15.60
C PHE A 351 0.44 -22.11 15.28
N GLY A 352 -0.49 -21.58 14.46
CA GLY A 352 -0.55 -20.16 14.13
C GLY A 352 -0.79 -19.26 15.34
N VAL A 353 -1.66 -19.67 16.28
CA VAL A 353 -1.89 -18.94 17.54
C VAL A 353 -0.63 -18.96 18.40
N VAL A 354 -0.02 -20.12 18.61
CA VAL A 354 1.22 -20.25 19.39
C VAL A 354 2.34 -19.42 18.77
N PHE A 355 2.52 -19.51 17.45
CA PHE A 355 3.50 -18.70 16.72
C PHE A 355 3.26 -17.19 16.92
N THR A 356 2.01 -16.75 16.80
CA THR A 356 1.64 -15.34 16.96
C THR A 356 1.97 -14.85 18.37
N VAL A 357 1.58 -15.60 19.41
CA VAL A 357 1.83 -15.20 20.80
C VAL A 357 3.33 -15.20 21.16
N THR A 358 4.11 -16.12 20.57
CA THR A 358 5.53 -16.30 20.93
C THR A 358 6.52 -15.54 20.04
N ARG A 359 6.13 -15.22 18.79
CA ARG A 359 7.05 -14.69 17.77
C ARG A 359 6.64 -13.35 17.18
N VAL A 360 5.37 -12.94 17.34
CA VAL A 360 4.88 -11.69 16.78
C VAL A 360 4.74 -10.64 17.88
N ASN A 361 5.27 -9.45 17.63
CA ASN A 361 5.03 -8.33 18.54
C ASN A 361 3.60 -7.80 18.33
N LEU A 362 2.68 -8.20 19.20
CA LEU A 362 1.26 -7.83 19.13
C LEU A 362 1.05 -6.31 19.30
N ASN A 363 1.98 -5.61 19.94
CA ASN A 363 1.90 -4.16 20.14
C ASN A 363 2.54 -3.37 18.98
N GLN A 364 3.08 -4.05 17.96
CA GLN A 364 3.79 -3.38 16.86
C GLN A 364 2.91 -2.35 16.15
N LEU A 365 1.66 -2.73 15.82
CA LEU A 365 0.74 -1.83 15.13
C LEU A 365 0.39 -0.61 16.00
N ASP A 366 0.04 -0.81 17.27
CA ASP A 366 -0.24 0.28 18.24
C ASP A 366 0.95 1.22 18.35
N ASN A 367 2.14 0.70 18.61
CA ASN A 367 3.36 1.48 18.76
C ASN A 367 3.72 2.28 17.49
N GLU A 368 3.56 1.67 16.31
CA GLU A 368 3.84 2.36 15.05
C GLU A 368 2.82 3.45 14.75
N LEU A 369 1.53 3.19 14.95
CA LEU A 369 0.49 4.19 14.67
C LEU A 369 0.58 5.38 15.62
N ARG A 370 0.80 5.15 16.93
CA ARG A 370 1.05 6.23 17.90
C ARG A 370 2.27 7.05 17.52
N PHE A 371 3.42 6.39 17.30
CA PHE A 371 4.63 7.09 16.90
C PHE A 371 4.42 7.98 15.67
N ARG A 372 3.68 7.49 14.65
CA ARG A 372 3.44 8.27 13.42
C ARG A 372 2.54 9.48 13.66
N GLY A 373 1.52 9.35 14.48
CA GLY A 373 0.68 10.48 14.91
C GLY A 373 1.46 11.50 15.71
N ASP A 374 2.14 11.05 16.77
CA ASP A 374 2.93 11.90 17.65
C ASP A 374 4.06 12.63 16.93
N ALA A 375 4.71 11.94 15.96
CA ALA A 375 5.78 12.54 15.15
C ALA A 375 5.26 13.68 14.27
N HIS A 376 4.07 13.52 13.67
CA HIS A 376 3.47 14.58 12.85
C HIS A 376 3.10 15.80 13.72
N VAL A 377 2.42 15.59 14.84
CA VAL A 377 2.06 16.66 15.78
C VAL A 377 3.31 17.37 16.33
N ALA A 378 4.37 16.61 16.66
CA ALA A 378 5.64 17.19 17.11
C ALA A 378 6.32 18.03 16.02
N LEU A 379 6.17 17.66 14.74
CA LEU A 379 6.67 18.44 13.60
C LEU A 379 5.88 19.75 13.44
N GLU A 380 4.55 19.70 13.50
CA GLU A 380 3.68 20.90 13.48
C GLU A 380 4.03 21.86 14.61
N GLN A 381 4.21 21.35 15.83
CA GLN A 381 4.58 22.16 17.01
C GLN A 381 5.89 22.93 16.79
N VAL A 382 6.91 22.27 16.22
CA VAL A 382 8.18 22.92 15.96
C VAL A 382 8.07 23.95 14.83
N LEU A 383 7.34 23.63 13.77
CA LEU A 383 7.15 24.51 12.62
C LEU A 383 6.28 25.74 12.91
N SER A 384 5.36 25.64 13.86
CA SER A 384 4.48 26.75 14.30
C SER A 384 5.10 27.64 15.39
N ALA A 385 6.29 27.32 15.90
CA ALA A 385 6.94 28.12 16.91
C ALA A 385 7.24 29.55 16.39
N PRO A 386 6.95 30.63 17.16
CA PRO A 386 7.05 32.02 16.67
C PRO A 386 8.42 32.40 16.08
N ALA A 387 9.51 31.93 16.70
CA ALA A 387 10.87 32.18 16.21
C ALA A 387 11.14 31.47 14.86
N VAL A 388 10.57 30.26 14.68
CA VAL A 388 10.67 29.49 13.42
C VAL A 388 9.85 30.18 12.33
N VAL A 389 8.59 30.55 12.60
CA VAL A 389 7.70 31.24 11.66
C VAL A 389 8.34 32.56 11.19
N SER A 390 8.95 33.32 12.09
CA SER A 390 9.66 34.56 11.72
C SER A 390 10.84 34.27 10.80
N ALA A 391 11.61 33.22 11.06
CA ALA A 391 12.79 32.85 10.28
C ALA A 391 12.48 32.23 8.89
N LEU A 392 11.23 31.78 8.68
CA LEU A 392 10.81 31.29 7.35
C LEU A 392 10.92 32.34 6.22
N ARG A 393 11.03 33.63 6.56
CA ARG A 393 11.24 34.73 5.60
C ARG A 393 12.71 34.88 5.18
N CYS A 394 13.63 34.31 5.96
CA CYS A 394 15.08 34.49 5.74
C CYS A 394 15.66 33.52 4.70
N GLY A 395 14.94 32.42 4.41
CA GLY A 395 15.43 31.43 3.46
C GLY A 395 14.60 30.14 3.45
N PRO A 396 15.11 29.08 2.80
CA PRO A 396 14.45 27.79 2.75
C PRO A 396 14.49 27.07 4.09
N VAL A 397 13.69 26.00 4.18
CA VAL A 397 13.74 25.04 5.28
C VAL A 397 14.63 23.87 4.87
N TYR A 398 15.62 23.58 5.70
CA TYR A 398 16.55 22.46 5.51
C TYR A 398 16.12 21.29 6.40
N VAL A 399 16.06 20.10 5.81
CA VAL A 399 15.77 18.85 6.52
C VAL A 399 16.95 17.89 6.35
N PRO A 400 17.17 16.89 7.24
CA PRO A 400 18.32 16.01 7.13
C PRO A 400 18.36 15.22 5.82
N ASN A 401 17.23 14.63 5.45
CA ASN A 401 17.08 13.82 4.23
C ASN A 401 15.71 14.00 3.60
N HIS A 402 15.46 13.30 2.49
CA HIS A 402 14.24 13.39 1.71
C HIS A 402 12.96 13.04 2.48
N LYS A 403 13.03 12.21 3.54
CA LYS A 403 11.85 11.65 4.23
C LYS A 403 10.93 12.70 4.87
N LEU A 404 11.48 13.86 5.25
CA LEU A 404 10.71 14.95 5.86
C LEU A 404 10.24 16.01 4.85
N ILE A 405 10.73 15.98 3.61
CA ILE A 405 10.38 17.00 2.60
C ILE A 405 8.87 17.14 2.42
N PRO A 406 8.10 16.07 2.14
CA PRO A 406 6.70 16.24 1.81
C PRO A 406 5.85 16.70 2.99
N ASP A 407 6.11 16.21 4.20
CA ASP A 407 5.41 16.63 5.42
C ASP A 407 5.64 18.13 5.67
N VAL A 408 6.89 18.60 5.64
CA VAL A 408 7.24 20.01 5.86
C VAL A 408 6.66 20.90 4.75
N ARG A 409 6.71 20.45 3.48
CA ARG A 409 6.11 21.18 2.36
C ARG A 409 4.59 21.32 2.53
N TRP A 410 3.93 20.25 2.98
CA TRP A 410 2.49 20.24 3.20
C TRP A 410 2.10 21.19 4.34
N ILE A 411 2.69 21.04 5.52
CA ILE A 411 2.39 21.84 6.72
C ILE A 411 2.65 23.35 6.48
N LEU A 412 3.76 23.69 5.81
CA LEU A 412 4.15 25.08 5.58
C LEU A 412 3.62 25.68 4.29
N ASN A 413 2.90 24.91 3.49
CA ASN A 413 2.44 25.30 2.15
C ASN A 413 3.58 25.85 1.27
N ARG A 414 4.71 25.12 1.20
CA ARG A 414 5.92 25.57 0.48
C ARG A 414 6.08 24.85 -0.86
N PRO A 415 6.61 25.55 -1.89
CA PRO A 415 7.03 24.93 -3.15
C PRO A 415 8.22 23.99 -2.95
N SER A 416 8.57 23.20 -3.98
CA SER A 416 9.71 22.25 -3.91
C SER A 416 11.04 22.92 -3.59
N SER A 417 11.28 24.13 -4.09
CA SER A 417 12.48 24.95 -3.80
C SER A 417 12.51 25.50 -2.37
N GLY A 418 11.39 25.48 -1.66
CA GLY A 418 11.27 26.02 -0.30
C GLY A 418 11.66 25.05 0.81
N VAL A 419 11.84 23.75 0.51
CA VAL A 419 12.25 22.71 1.48
C VAL A 419 13.31 21.82 0.85
N LEU A 420 14.50 21.81 1.42
CA LEU A 420 15.71 21.22 0.84
C LEU A 420 16.29 20.13 1.77
N ALA A 421 16.67 18.98 1.23
CA ALA A 421 17.37 17.94 1.98
C ALA A 421 18.88 18.19 2.01
N ARG A 422 19.49 18.19 3.19
CA ARG A 422 20.93 18.36 3.34
C ARG A 422 21.73 17.17 2.79
N SER A 423 21.13 16.00 2.74
CA SER A 423 21.75 14.81 2.11
C SER A 423 21.86 14.91 0.58
N SER A 424 21.23 15.90 -0.06
CA SER A 424 21.37 16.12 -1.49
C SER A 424 22.68 16.83 -1.82
N ALA A 425 23.47 16.25 -2.73
CA ALA A 425 24.72 16.84 -3.19
C ALA A 425 24.52 18.19 -3.92
N GLN A 426 23.30 18.47 -4.39
CA GLN A 426 22.96 19.72 -5.08
C GLN A 426 22.62 20.86 -4.11
N VAL A 427 22.41 20.56 -2.83
CA VAL A 427 22.05 21.56 -1.81
C VAL A 427 23.34 22.07 -1.15
N PRO A 428 23.65 23.36 -1.26
CA PRO A 428 24.83 23.94 -0.62
C PRO A 428 24.64 23.97 0.90
N GLU A 429 25.75 24.13 1.63
CA GLU A 429 25.71 24.26 3.09
C GLU A 429 24.77 25.41 3.50
N PRO A 430 23.83 25.19 4.44
CA PRO A 430 22.86 26.19 4.85
C PRO A 430 23.53 27.46 5.39
N ARG A 431 23.16 28.61 4.85
CA ARG A 431 23.67 29.91 5.32
C ARG A 431 22.63 30.75 6.03
N ARG A 432 21.35 30.65 5.61
CA ARG A 432 20.21 31.36 6.19
C ARG A 432 18.95 30.50 6.05
N GLY A 433 17.98 30.72 6.94
CA GLY A 433 16.69 30.04 6.94
C GLY A 433 16.48 29.21 8.20
N VAL A 434 15.77 28.10 8.05
CA VAL A 434 15.39 27.19 9.14
C VAL A 434 15.99 25.81 8.89
N ALA A 435 16.60 25.18 9.88
CA ALA A 435 17.02 23.78 9.82
C ALA A 435 16.21 22.96 10.83
N ILE A 436 15.47 21.98 10.33
CA ILE A 436 14.70 21.01 11.16
C ILE A 436 15.54 19.75 11.28
N LEU A 437 15.84 19.34 12.48
CA LEU A 437 16.64 18.15 12.80
C LEU A 437 15.81 17.14 13.55
N VAL A 438 16.05 15.85 13.29
CA VAL A 438 15.41 14.75 14.02
C VAL A 438 16.09 14.62 15.39
N HIS A 439 15.27 14.57 16.43
CA HIS A 439 15.69 14.56 17.82
C HIS A 439 15.18 13.30 18.54
N GLY A 440 15.99 12.78 19.47
CA GLY A 440 15.64 11.60 20.25
C GLY A 440 15.95 10.26 19.59
N ARG A 441 16.36 9.27 20.40
CA ARG A 441 16.85 7.97 19.91
C ARG A 441 15.84 7.21 19.06
N ILE A 442 14.57 7.19 19.48
CA ILE A 442 13.51 6.48 18.74
C ILE A 442 13.26 7.15 17.39
N ALA A 443 13.16 8.49 17.38
CA ALA A 443 12.93 9.24 16.15
C ALA A 443 14.10 9.09 15.18
N LEU A 444 15.33 9.17 15.66
CA LEU A 444 16.53 8.92 14.84
C LEU A 444 16.53 7.52 14.23
N PHE A 445 16.18 6.50 15.01
CA PHE A 445 16.08 5.13 14.50
C PHE A 445 15.01 4.99 13.41
N LYS A 446 13.82 5.56 13.62
CA LYS A 446 12.69 5.52 12.67
C LYS A 446 12.92 6.35 11.41
N GLN A 447 13.69 7.42 11.53
CA GLN A 447 14.11 8.31 10.43
C GLN A 447 15.52 7.98 9.94
N ALA A 448 16.05 6.82 10.32
CA ALA A 448 17.42 6.42 10.03
C ALA A 448 17.80 6.65 8.56
N LEU A 449 19.03 7.05 8.39
CA LEU A 449 19.67 7.19 7.09
C LEU A 449 19.88 5.79 6.52
N VAL A 450 19.39 5.56 5.32
CA VAL A 450 19.33 4.21 4.71
C VAL A 450 20.19 4.08 3.47
N THR A 451 20.87 5.15 3.06
CA THR A 451 21.70 5.16 1.85
C THR A 451 23.10 5.68 2.13
N SER A 452 24.04 5.37 1.24
CA SER A 452 25.42 5.85 1.33
C SER A 452 25.55 7.37 1.17
N SER A 453 24.56 8.04 0.58
CA SER A 453 24.53 9.49 0.43
C SER A 453 24.04 10.22 1.69
N ASP A 454 23.35 9.54 2.59
CA ASP A 454 22.88 10.11 3.85
C ASP A 454 23.99 10.03 4.91
N LYS A 455 24.34 11.16 5.50
CA LYS A 455 25.43 11.25 6.50
C LYS A 455 24.91 11.71 7.86
N PRO A 456 25.49 11.27 8.97
CA PRO A 456 25.10 11.75 10.30
C PRO A 456 25.22 13.26 10.46
N ILE A 457 26.15 13.92 9.76
CA ILE A 457 26.32 15.36 9.78
C ILE A 457 25.12 16.13 9.23
N ASP A 458 24.33 15.50 8.35
CA ASP A 458 23.12 16.11 7.79
C ASP A 458 22.05 16.37 8.85
N ASN A 459 22.11 15.65 9.98
CA ASN A 459 21.26 15.82 11.15
C ASN A 459 21.94 16.60 12.30
N LEU A 460 23.00 17.37 12.02
CA LEU A 460 23.63 18.27 12.98
C LEU A 460 23.29 19.73 12.66
N PRO A 461 23.27 20.63 13.66
CA PRO A 461 23.03 22.04 13.42
C PRO A 461 24.03 22.62 12.42
N PRO A 462 23.58 23.35 11.38
CA PRO A 462 24.51 24.05 10.49
C PRO A 462 25.26 25.18 11.22
N ALA A 463 26.43 25.54 10.70
CA ALA A 463 27.24 26.61 11.29
C ALA A 463 26.47 27.95 11.34
N GLY A 464 26.51 28.64 12.47
CA GLY A 464 25.83 29.91 12.69
C GLY A 464 24.34 29.81 13.04
N PHE A 465 23.73 28.63 12.96
CA PHE A 465 22.35 28.45 13.34
C PHE A 465 22.18 28.28 14.86
N THR A 466 21.21 28.96 15.43
CA THR A 466 20.86 28.89 16.86
C THR A 466 19.55 28.15 17.06
N ARG A 467 19.43 27.42 18.17
CA ARG A 467 18.22 26.65 18.49
C ARG A 467 17.06 27.63 18.79
N ALA A 468 15.96 27.45 18.05
CA ALA A 468 14.76 28.29 18.18
C ALA A 468 13.59 27.57 18.84
N ALA A 469 13.43 26.25 18.58
CA ALA A 469 12.34 25.46 19.15
C ALA A 469 12.75 24.00 19.28
N THR A 470 12.07 23.26 20.16
CA THR A 470 12.24 21.80 20.32
C THR A 470 10.90 21.18 20.68
N SER A 471 10.57 20.05 20.08
CA SER A 471 9.46 19.18 20.41
C SER A 471 9.98 17.79 20.79
N GLN A 472 9.07 16.83 20.98
CA GLN A 472 9.44 15.47 21.37
C GLN A 472 10.42 14.79 20.39
N TYR A 473 10.28 15.06 19.08
CA TYR A 473 11.03 14.34 18.03
C TYR A 473 11.83 15.25 17.09
N TYR A 474 11.66 16.57 17.21
CA TYR A 474 12.32 17.52 16.31
C TYR A 474 12.89 18.72 17.06
N ALA A 475 13.95 19.26 16.52
CA ALA A 475 14.53 20.52 16.96
C ALA A 475 14.70 21.45 15.73
N ALA A 476 14.27 22.70 15.87
CA ALA A 476 14.47 23.74 14.87
C ALA A 476 15.60 24.67 15.25
N TYR A 477 16.43 24.97 14.28
CA TYR A 477 17.52 25.94 14.35
C TYR A 477 17.29 27.01 13.29
N VAL A 478 17.62 28.25 13.60
CA VAL A 478 17.37 29.39 12.72
C VAL A 478 18.61 30.26 12.56
N HIS A 479 18.76 30.84 11.38
CA HIS A 479 19.76 31.85 11.08
C HIS A 479 19.21 32.83 10.05
N CYS A 480 19.10 34.08 10.40
CA CYS A 480 18.72 35.20 9.54
C CYS A 480 19.92 36.13 9.35
#